data_b90c670c404318e2e4452ca209089de6
#
_entry.id   b90c670c404318e2e4452ca209089de6
#
_cell.length_a   1.000
_cell.length_b   1.000
_cell.length_c   1.000
_cell.angle_alpha   90.00
_cell.angle_beta   90.00
_cell.angle_gamma   90.00
#
_symmetry.space_group_name_H-M   'P 1'
#
loop_
_entity.id
_entity.type
_entity.pdbx_description
1 polymer ?
#
loop_
_entity_poly.entity_id
_entity_poly.type
_entity_poly.pdbx_seq_one_letter_code
_entity_poly.pdbx_strand_id
1 'polypeptide(L)'
;DMTKVAIKNENITPFGGIYHIMDVFYRLGLDKLTESVLGMRGSSGKAFGYGSVFASLFFSYLCGGECLEDTNTLVGHFRQRPGTVLPGADTAGRGLKEFSEKDIVYKSEDSGQSYRFNTAERLNTLLLRMIRKTGLIKPGSHVDMDFDHQFIPAHKFDAKYSYKQDF
;
A
#
# COMPACT_ATOMS: atom_id res chain seq x y z
N ASP A 1 -29.69 43.72 -5.01
CA ASP A 1 -29.88 42.30 -5.35
C ASP A 1 -29.54 41.43 -4.13
N MET A 2 -30.54 40.69 -3.64
CA MET A 2 -30.31 39.75 -2.55
C MET A 2 -29.72 38.45 -3.13
N THR A 3 -28.67 37.95 -2.48
CA THR A 3 -28.06 36.65 -2.82
C THR A 3 -29.09 35.53 -2.60
N LYS A 4 -29.43 34.79 -3.64
CA LYS A 4 -30.28 33.59 -3.52
C LYS A 4 -29.42 32.41 -3.16
N VAL A 5 -29.65 31.82 -2.00
CA VAL A 5 -29.02 30.57 -1.56
C VAL A 5 -29.94 29.41 -1.95
N ALA A 6 -29.42 28.48 -2.76
CA ALA A 6 -30.10 27.24 -3.08
C ALA A 6 -29.45 26.08 -2.34
N ILE A 7 -30.23 25.31 -1.60
CA ILE A 7 -29.71 24.05 -1.01
C ILE A 7 -29.82 22.98 -2.09
N LYS A 8 -28.65 22.43 -2.47
CA LYS A 8 -28.57 21.29 -3.38
C LYS A 8 -28.19 20.06 -2.57
N ASN A 9 -28.89 18.97 -2.80
CA ASN A 9 -28.57 17.67 -2.20
C ASN A 9 -27.65 16.90 -3.17
N GLU A 10 -26.40 17.31 -3.24
CA GLU A 10 -25.39 16.69 -4.08
C GLU A 10 -24.40 15.91 -3.22
N ASN A 11 -24.02 14.71 -3.66
CA ASN A 11 -22.97 13.94 -3.02
C ASN A 11 -21.62 14.59 -3.33
N ILE A 12 -21.14 15.44 -2.44
CA ILE A 12 -19.86 16.13 -2.59
C ILE A 12 -18.79 15.37 -1.81
N THR A 13 -17.64 15.15 -2.44
CA THR A 13 -16.46 14.62 -1.78
C THR A 13 -15.30 15.60 -1.88
N PRO A 14 -14.49 15.78 -0.81
CA PRO A 14 -13.29 16.60 -0.86
C PRO A 14 -12.18 15.93 -1.72
N PHE A 15 -12.35 14.65 -2.07
CA PHE A 15 -11.37 13.84 -2.78
C PHE A 15 -11.72 13.60 -4.25
N GLY A 16 -12.42 14.53 -4.92
CA GLY A 16 -12.88 14.33 -6.30
C GLY A 16 -11.77 13.98 -7.30
N GLY A 17 -10.56 14.50 -7.10
CA GLY A 17 -9.38 14.19 -7.92
C GLY A 17 -8.93 12.73 -7.86
N ILE A 18 -9.24 12.01 -6.78
CA ILE A 18 -8.85 10.60 -6.62
C ILE A 18 -9.47 9.69 -7.68
N TYR A 19 -10.66 10.03 -8.20
CA TYR A 19 -11.33 9.21 -9.19
C TYR A 19 -10.55 9.08 -10.50
N HIS A 20 -9.85 10.13 -10.91
CA HIS A 20 -8.95 10.07 -12.08
C HIS A 20 -7.77 9.13 -11.81
N ILE A 21 -7.21 9.17 -10.61
CA ILE A 21 -6.13 8.28 -10.21
C ILE A 21 -6.61 6.83 -10.15
N MET A 22 -7.81 6.59 -9.63
CA MET A 22 -8.44 5.26 -9.62
C MET A 22 -8.63 4.74 -11.05
N ASP A 23 -9.08 5.58 -11.97
CA ASP A 23 -9.24 5.19 -13.37
C ASP A 23 -7.91 4.81 -14.02
N VAL A 24 -6.84 5.55 -13.75
CA VAL A 24 -5.48 5.21 -14.21
C VAL A 24 -5.00 3.90 -13.59
N PHE A 25 -5.18 3.74 -12.27
CA PHE A 25 -4.79 2.54 -11.53
C PHE A 25 -5.41 1.27 -12.12
N TYR A 26 -6.73 1.27 -12.33
CA TYR A 26 -7.43 0.12 -12.90
C TYR A 26 -7.16 -0.07 -14.39
N ARG A 27 -7.00 1.00 -15.16
CA ARG A 27 -6.63 0.93 -16.59
C ARG A 27 -5.24 0.33 -16.77
N LEU A 28 -4.29 0.66 -15.90
CA LEU A 28 -2.99 0.01 -15.85
C LEU A 28 -3.05 -1.42 -15.33
N GLY A 29 -4.19 -1.85 -14.76
CA GLY A 29 -4.37 -3.19 -14.17
C GLY A 29 -3.42 -3.44 -13.00
N LEU A 30 -3.19 -2.42 -12.15
CA LEU A 30 -2.32 -2.56 -10.98
C LEU A 30 -2.92 -3.47 -9.92
N ASP A 31 -4.24 -3.52 -9.82
CA ASP A 31 -4.97 -4.50 -9.02
C ASP A 31 -4.67 -5.94 -9.44
N LYS A 32 -4.79 -6.23 -10.74
CA LYS A 32 -4.50 -7.56 -11.32
C LYS A 32 -3.02 -7.91 -11.21
N LEU A 33 -2.13 -6.93 -11.39
CA LEU A 33 -0.70 -7.12 -11.19
C LEU A 33 -0.41 -7.52 -9.75
N THR A 34 -1.03 -6.84 -8.78
CA THR A 34 -0.90 -7.15 -7.35
C THR A 34 -1.34 -8.59 -7.06
N GLU A 35 -2.51 -9.01 -7.55
CA GLU A 35 -2.99 -10.39 -7.43
C GLU A 35 -2.00 -11.40 -8.05
N SER A 36 -1.44 -11.09 -9.22
CA SER A 36 -0.50 -11.99 -9.90
C SER A 36 0.80 -12.20 -9.14
N VAL A 37 1.23 -11.21 -8.37
CA VAL A 37 2.50 -11.26 -7.60
C VAL A 37 2.28 -11.83 -6.21
N LEU A 38 1.24 -11.38 -5.52
CA LEU A 38 0.99 -11.73 -4.13
C LEU A 38 0.17 -13.02 -3.98
N GLY A 39 -0.45 -13.47 -5.06
CA GLY A 39 -1.26 -14.66 -5.10
C GLY A 39 -2.72 -14.41 -4.74
N MET A 40 -3.50 -15.49 -4.67
CA MET A 40 -4.92 -15.44 -4.30
C MET A 40 -5.07 -15.35 -2.78
N ARG A 41 -5.96 -14.47 -2.34
CA ARG A 41 -6.32 -14.32 -0.94
C ARG A 41 -7.64 -15.02 -0.64
N GLY A 42 -7.60 -15.99 0.27
CA GLY A 42 -8.77 -16.72 0.72
C GLY A 42 -9.30 -17.75 -0.29
N SER A 43 -9.94 -18.79 0.22
CA SER A 43 -10.48 -19.90 -0.58
C SER A 43 -11.96 -19.76 -0.95
N SER A 44 -12.68 -18.79 -0.37
CA SER A 44 -14.14 -18.74 -0.43
C SER A 44 -14.73 -17.88 -1.56
N GLY A 45 -13.91 -17.24 -2.38
CA GLY A 45 -14.37 -16.33 -3.45
C GLY A 45 -15.11 -15.06 -2.96
N LYS A 46 -15.38 -14.95 -1.66
CA LYS A 46 -16.01 -13.78 -1.01
C LYS A 46 -15.02 -12.84 -0.32
N ALA A 47 -13.78 -13.24 -0.19
CA ALA A 47 -12.75 -12.42 0.42
C ALA A 47 -12.25 -11.35 -0.56
N PHE A 48 -11.99 -10.15 -0.05
CA PHE A 48 -11.25 -9.17 -0.83
C PHE A 48 -9.86 -9.70 -1.17
N GLY A 49 -9.51 -9.67 -2.45
CA GLY A 49 -8.18 -10.02 -2.91
C GLY A 49 -7.11 -9.00 -2.51
N TYR A 50 -5.85 -9.36 -2.70
CA TYR A 50 -4.74 -8.47 -2.39
C TYR A 50 -4.73 -7.21 -3.26
N GLY A 51 -5.22 -7.28 -4.49
CA GLY A 51 -5.37 -6.10 -5.36
C GLY A 51 -6.31 -5.06 -4.75
N SER A 52 -7.43 -5.50 -4.15
CA SER A 52 -8.36 -4.60 -3.47
C SER A 52 -7.79 -4.07 -2.15
N VAL A 53 -7.07 -4.89 -1.39
CA VAL A 53 -6.37 -4.47 -0.16
C VAL A 53 -5.34 -3.40 -0.49
N PHE A 54 -4.50 -3.65 -1.48
CA PHE A 54 -3.50 -2.69 -1.94
C PHE A 54 -4.14 -1.39 -2.44
N ALA A 55 -5.18 -1.48 -3.27
CA ALA A 55 -5.90 -0.31 -3.77
C ALA A 55 -6.49 0.55 -2.64
N SER A 56 -7.08 -0.08 -1.63
CA SER A 56 -7.64 0.61 -0.47
C SER A 56 -6.58 1.42 0.27
N LEU A 57 -5.43 0.81 0.57
CA LEU A 57 -4.31 1.48 1.25
C LEU A 57 -3.69 2.59 0.38
N PHE A 58 -3.49 2.30 -0.91
CA PHE A 58 -2.90 3.23 -1.85
C PHE A 58 -3.74 4.49 -2.01
N PHE A 59 -5.05 4.36 -2.21
CA PHE A 59 -5.94 5.50 -2.35
C PHE A 59 -6.12 6.25 -1.03
N SER A 60 -6.16 5.55 0.11
CA SER A 60 -6.18 6.20 1.42
C SER A 60 -4.95 7.05 1.64
N TYR A 61 -3.77 6.51 1.35
CA TYR A 61 -2.51 7.25 1.46
C TYR A 61 -2.50 8.51 0.59
N LEU A 62 -2.95 8.41 -0.67
CA LEU A 62 -3.03 9.57 -1.57
C LEU A 62 -4.04 10.64 -1.13
N CYS A 63 -5.02 10.27 -0.32
CA CYS A 63 -5.98 11.19 0.30
C CYS A 63 -5.54 11.71 1.67
N GLY A 64 -4.29 11.45 2.08
CA GLY A 64 -3.74 11.92 3.34
C GLY A 64 -4.00 10.99 4.53
N GLY A 65 -4.38 9.73 4.29
CA GLY A 65 -4.47 8.71 5.35
C GLY A 65 -3.08 8.35 5.87
N GLU A 66 -2.90 8.34 7.18
CA GLU A 66 -1.63 8.07 7.86
C GLU A 66 -1.63 6.72 8.58
N CYS A 67 -2.81 6.17 8.86
CA CYS A 67 -2.98 4.90 9.55
C CYS A 67 -4.07 4.02 8.91
N LEU A 68 -4.16 2.78 9.36
CA LEU A 68 -5.15 1.82 8.83
C LEU A 68 -6.58 2.27 9.09
N GLU A 69 -6.84 2.89 10.23
CA GLU A 69 -8.15 3.33 10.67
C GLU A 69 -8.74 4.40 9.73
N ASP A 70 -7.89 5.26 9.15
CA ASP A 70 -8.30 6.28 8.17
C ASP A 70 -8.96 5.67 6.95
N THR A 71 -8.58 4.44 6.59
CA THR A 71 -9.17 3.70 5.48
C THR A 71 -10.68 3.57 5.62
N ASN A 72 -11.22 3.41 6.85
CA ASN A 72 -12.65 3.28 7.08
C ASN A 72 -13.43 4.53 6.65
N THR A 73 -12.90 5.70 6.94
CA THR A 73 -13.51 6.98 6.54
C THR A 73 -13.38 7.20 5.04
N LEU A 74 -12.18 6.99 4.51
CA LEU A 74 -11.85 7.30 3.11
C LEU A 74 -12.55 6.36 2.12
N VAL A 75 -12.67 5.07 2.45
CA VAL A 75 -13.40 4.10 1.61
C VAL A 75 -14.86 4.49 1.40
N GLY A 76 -15.48 5.14 2.38
CA GLY A 76 -16.84 5.70 2.25
C GLY A 76 -16.96 6.70 1.11
N HIS A 77 -15.96 7.56 0.94
CA HIS A 77 -15.91 8.54 -0.15
C HIS A 77 -15.68 7.87 -1.51
N PHE A 78 -14.89 6.80 -1.57
CA PHE A 78 -14.59 6.11 -2.83
C PHE A 78 -15.77 5.35 -3.43
N ARG A 79 -16.79 5.03 -2.63
CA ARG A 79 -18.02 4.36 -3.09
C ARG A 79 -18.85 5.17 -4.10
N GLN A 80 -18.61 6.46 -4.22
CA GLN A 80 -19.28 7.29 -5.23
C GLN A 80 -18.86 6.92 -6.66
N ARG A 81 -17.72 6.26 -6.84
CA ARG A 81 -17.33 5.71 -8.13
C ARG A 81 -18.06 4.38 -8.36
N PRO A 82 -18.85 4.25 -9.46
CA PRO A 82 -19.58 3.01 -9.73
C PRO A 82 -18.65 1.80 -9.82
N GLY A 83 -19.09 0.68 -9.25
CA GLY A 83 -18.33 -0.59 -9.28
C GLY A 83 -17.11 -0.64 -8.37
N THR A 84 -16.87 0.41 -7.57
CA THR A 84 -15.75 0.42 -6.63
C THR A 84 -16.20 -0.10 -5.27
N VAL A 85 -15.65 -1.25 -4.87
CA VAL A 85 -15.83 -1.83 -3.54
C VAL A 85 -14.45 -2.13 -2.97
N LEU A 86 -14.08 -1.42 -1.92
CA LEU A 86 -12.77 -1.51 -1.28
C LEU A 86 -12.92 -1.94 0.17
N PRO A 87 -11.97 -2.74 0.70
CA PRO A 87 -11.99 -3.17 2.09
C PRO A 87 -11.66 -2.00 3.04
N GLY A 88 -12.26 -2.01 4.23
CA GLY A 88 -11.89 -1.13 5.33
C GLY A 88 -10.68 -1.66 6.10
N ALA A 89 -10.33 -0.94 7.19
CA ALA A 89 -9.13 -1.13 8.00
C ALA A 89 -8.90 -2.56 8.49
N ASP A 90 -9.91 -3.20 9.05
CA ASP A 90 -9.78 -4.56 9.58
C ASP A 90 -9.38 -5.59 8.52
N THR A 91 -9.96 -5.47 7.35
CA THR A 91 -9.66 -6.39 6.23
C THR A 91 -8.30 -6.08 5.62
N ALA A 92 -7.96 -4.80 5.49
CA ALA A 92 -6.66 -4.36 5.03
C ALA A 92 -5.55 -4.80 6.00
N GLY A 93 -5.75 -4.61 7.31
CA GLY A 93 -4.80 -5.03 8.34
C GLY A 93 -4.59 -6.55 8.38
N ARG A 94 -5.66 -7.35 8.22
CA ARG A 94 -5.50 -8.81 8.06
C ARG A 94 -4.70 -9.16 6.82
N GLY A 95 -4.99 -8.52 5.69
CA GLY A 95 -4.22 -8.71 4.45
C GLY A 95 -2.74 -8.41 4.63
N LEU A 96 -2.39 -7.32 5.33
CA LEU A 96 -0.99 -6.99 5.62
C LEU A 96 -0.30 -8.04 6.50
N LYS A 97 -0.99 -8.58 7.51
CA LYS A 97 -0.44 -9.64 8.36
C LYS A 97 -0.13 -10.92 7.59
N GLU A 98 -0.90 -11.22 6.55
CA GLU A 98 -0.69 -12.38 5.68
C GLU A 98 0.60 -12.26 4.84
N PHE A 99 1.16 -11.05 4.69
CA PHE A 99 2.44 -10.80 4.02
C PHE A 99 3.65 -10.95 4.93
N SER A 100 3.45 -11.17 6.23
CA SER A 100 4.54 -11.41 7.16
C SER A 100 5.31 -12.67 6.74
N GLU A 101 6.41 -12.47 6.08
CA GLU A 101 7.33 -13.53 5.69
C GLU A 101 8.20 -13.94 6.88
N LYS A 102 8.72 -15.17 6.86
CA LYS A 102 9.66 -15.60 7.90
C LYS A 102 10.95 -14.83 7.78
N ASP A 103 11.46 -14.36 8.91
CA ASP A 103 12.78 -13.76 8.96
C ASP A 103 13.84 -14.76 8.47
N ILE A 104 14.78 -14.27 7.70
CA ILE A 104 16.02 -14.98 7.37
C ILE A 104 17.11 -14.58 8.36
N VAL A 105 18.01 -15.51 8.60
CA VAL A 105 19.22 -15.29 9.41
C VAL A 105 20.41 -15.27 8.48
N TYR A 106 21.07 -14.12 8.44
CA TYR A 106 22.32 -13.95 7.73
C TYR A 106 23.47 -13.92 8.75
N LYS A 107 24.50 -14.70 8.50
CA LYS A 107 25.74 -14.68 9.30
C LYS A 107 26.82 -14.02 8.48
N SER A 108 27.41 -12.94 8.99
CA SER A 108 28.53 -12.28 8.36
C SER A 108 29.77 -13.17 8.42
N GLU A 109 30.41 -13.38 7.29
CA GLU A 109 31.65 -14.17 7.20
C GLU A 109 32.81 -13.45 7.90
N ASP A 110 32.86 -12.13 7.85
CA ASP A 110 33.96 -11.34 8.39
C ASP A 110 33.87 -11.17 9.92
N SER A 111 32.68 -10.86 10.44
CA SER A 111 32.50 -10.55 11.87
C SER A 111 31.94 -11.71 12.68
N GLY A 112 31.43 -12.75 12.02
CA GLY A 112 30.74 -13.87 12.67
C GLY A 112 29.40 -13.49 13.32
N GLN A 113 28.97 -12.21 13.21
CA GLN A 113 27.71 -11.75 13.75
C GLN A 113 26.54 -12.24 12.94
N SER A 114 25.44 -12.55 13.62
CA SER A 114 24.21 -12.99 12.99
C SER A 114 23.19 -11.85 12.97
N TYR A 115 22.61 -11.62 11.82
CA TYR A 115 21.54 -10.63 11.60
C TYR A 115 20.26 -11.36 11.23
N ARG A 116 19.15 -10.93 11.79
CA ARG A 116 17.82 -11.46 11.46
C ARG A 116 16.99 -10.34 10.84
N PHE A 117 16.47 -10.56 9.65
CA PHE A 117 15.65 -9.58 8.95
C PHE A 117 14.65 -10.24 8.01
N ASN A 118 13.59 -9.50 7.70
CA ASN A 118 12.62 -9.87 6.70
C ASN A 118 12.95 -9.18 5.38
N THR A 119 13.01 -9.95 4.32
CA THR A 119 13.37 -9.41 2.98
C THR A 119 12.21 -8.73 2.28
N ALA A 120 10.97 -8.98 2.71
CA ALA A 120 9.75 -8.53 2.03
C ALA A 120 9.78 -8.82 0.51
N GLU A 121 10.28 -9.98 0.11
CA GLU A 121 10.61 -10.32 -1.27
C GLU A 121 9.43 -10.16 -2.23
N ARG A 122 8.23 -10.59 -1.81
CA ARG A 122 7.01 -10.44 -2.63
C ARG A 122 6.64 -8.98 -2.85
N LEU A 123 6.77 -8.13 -1.82
CA LEU A 123 6.48 -6.70 -1.93
C LEU A 123 7.52 -5.99 -2.80
N ASN A 124 8.79 -6.34 -2.67
CA ASN A 124 9.86 -5.84 -3.55
C ASN A 124 9.62 -6.25 -5.00
N THR A 125 9.22 -7.49 -5.23
CA THR A 125 8.86 -7.98 -6.57
C THR A 125 7.67 -7.19 -7.13
N LEU A 126 6.65 -6.93 -6.33
CA LEU A 126 5.49 -6.13 -6.73
C LEU A 126 5.92 -4.71 -7.13
N LEU A 127 6.73 -4.05 -6.30
CA LEU A 127 7.24 -2.70 -6.56
C LEU A 127 8.00 -2.65 -7.89
N LEU A 128 8.94 -3.56 -8.11
CA LEU A 128 9.72 -3.63 -9.36
C LEU A 128 8.82 -3.85 -10.58
N ARG A 129 7.81 -4.72 -10.49
CA ARG A 129 6.86 -4.94 -11.59
C ARG A 129 5.97 -3.71 -11.84
N MET A 130 5.58 -2.98 -10.81
CA MET A 130 4.82 -1.72 -10.96
C MET A 130 5.66 -0.65 -11.65
N ILE A 131 6.91 -0.45 -11.24
CA ILE A 131 7.84 0.50 -11.84
C ILE A 131 8.07 0.17 -13.34
N ARG A 132 8.22 -1.11 -13.68
CA ARG A 132 8.35 -1.54 -15.09
C ARG A 132 7.07 -1.31 -15.87
N LYS A 133 5.92 -1.61 -15.28
CA LYS A 133 4.62 -1.47 -15.94
C LYS A 133 4.26 0.00 -16.20
N THR A 134 4.67 0.91 -15.35
CA THR A 134 4.50 2.36 -15.54
C THR A 134 5.51 2.96 -16.51
N GLY A 135 6.49 2.18 -16.96
CA GLY A 135 7.51 2.64 -17.91
C GLY A 135 8.61 3.52 -17.31
N LEU A 136 8.65 3.64 -15.97
CA LEU A 136 9.70 4.40 -15.27
C LEU A 136 11.08 3.76 -15.47
N ILE A 137 11.13 2.43 -15.56
CA ILE A 137 12.37 1.68 -15.86
C ILE A 137 12.11 0.80 -17.07
N LYS A 138 13.03 0.83 -18.03
CA LYS A 138 13.00 0.00 -19.24
C LYS A 138 14.17 -1.00 -19.20
N PRO A 139 14.07 -2.14 -19.90
CA PRO A 139 15.22 -3.04 -20.07
C PRO A 139 16.43 -2.27 -20.63
N GLY A 140 17.59 -2.44 -20.01
CA GLY A 140 18.82 -1.73 -20.39
C GLY A 140 18.96 -0.31 -19.85
N SER A 141 17.99 0.21 -19.08
CA SER A 141 18.16 1.48 -18.38
C SER A 141 19.27 1.39 -17.34
N HIS A 142 20.11 2.40 -17.28
CA HIS A 142 21.01 2.61 -16.14
C HIS A 142 20.17 3.18 -14.97
N VAL A 143 20.38 2.64 -13.78
CA VAL A 143 19.67 3.06 -12.57
C VAL A 143 20.70 3.30 -11.48
N ASP A 144 20.74 4.51 -10.97
CA ASP A 144 21.50 4.83 -9.77
C ASP A 144 20.62 4.50 -8.57
N MET A 145 21.16 3.71 -7.64
CA MET A 145 20.47 3.35 -6.40
C MET A 145 21.15 4.06 -5.24
N ASP A 146 20.36 4.86 -4.54
CA ASP A 146 20.76 5.41 -3.26
C ASP A 146 20.16 4.56 -2.13
N PHE A 147 20.99 4.20 -1.16
CA PHE A 147 20.58 3.39 -0.03
C PHE A 147 20.73 4.20 1.25
N ASP A 148 19.60 4.62 1.81
CA ASP A 148 19.55 5.31 3.07
C ASP A 148 18.82 4.49 4.16
N HIS A 149 19.31 4.61 5.40
CA HIS A 149 18.72 3.99 6.55
C HIS A 149 17.70 4.93 7.20
N GLN A 150 16.43 4.57 7.12
CA GLN A 150 15.40 5.28 7.85
C GLN A 150 15.15 4.64 9.20
N PHE A 151 15.25 5.44 10.26
CA PHE A 151 14.84 5.05 11.60
C PHE A 151 13.34 5.29 11.77
N ILE A 152 12.61 4.25 12.12
CA ILE A 152 11.18 4.33 12.41
C ILE A 152 11.01 4.14 13.91
N PRO A 153 10.72 5.20 14.68
CA PRO A 153 10.49 5.08 16.11
C PRO A 153 9.23 4.23 16.36
N ALA A 154 9.36 3.23 17.21
CA ALA A 154 8.27 2.33 17.55
C ALA A 154 8.30 1.99 19.05
N HIS A 155 7.14 2.02 19.69
CA HIS A 155 6.97 1.71 21.11
C HIS A 155 6.22 0.38 21.32
N LYS A 156 5.98 -0.40 20.27
CA LYS A 156 5.30 -1.68 20.35
C LYS A 156 6.23 -2.76 20.90
N PHE A 157 5.65 -3.82 21.46
CA PHE A 157 6.39 -4.93 22.07
C PHE A 157 7.31 -5.68 21.09
N ASP A 158 7.06 -5.58 19.80
CA ASP A 158 7.85 -6.16 18.71
C ASP A 158 8.92 -5.22 18.14
N ALA A 159 9.02 -4.00 18.69
CA ALA A 159 10.06 -3.06 18.31
C ALA A 159 11.44 -3.59 18.72
N LYS A 160 12.41 -3.46 17.83
CA LYS A 160 13.80 -3.89 18.08
C LYS A 160 14.73 -2.69 18.11
N TYR A 161 15.72 -2.76 18.97
CA TYR A 161 16.76 -1.74 18.98
C TYR A 161 17.52 -1.73 17.65
N SER A 162 17.71 -0.54 17.12
CA SER A 162 18.60 -0.30 15.98
C SER A 162 20.04 -0.15 16.47
N TYR A 163 21.02 -0.41 15.60
CA TYR A 163 22.42 -0.12 15.87
C TYR A 163 22.69 1.40 16.01
N LYS A 164 21.83 2.24 15.44
CA LYS A 164 21.81 3.67 15.72
C LYS A 164 21.11 3.87 17.06
N GLN A 165 21.87 3.73 18.13
CA GLN A 165 21.40 4.15 19.45
C GLN A 165 21.40 5.64 19.52
N ASP A 166 20.27 6.20 19.88
CA ASP A 166 20.03 7.55 20.33
C ASP A 166 20.40 8.71 19.39
N PHE A 167 19.34 9.31 18.91
CA PHE A 167 19.31 10.76 18.82
C PHE A 167 17.94 11.25 19.26
#